data_14a31fa5157a655e45582806f2dcbcb3
#
_entry.id   14a31fa5157a655e45582806f2dcbcb3
#
_cell.length_a   1.000
_cell.length_b   1.000
_cell.length_c   1.000
_cell.angle_alpha   90.00
_cell.angle_beta   90.00
_cell.angle_gamma   90.00
#
_symmetry.space_group_name_H-M   'P 1'
#
loop_
_entity.id
_entity.type
_entity.pdbx_description
1 polymer ?
#
loop_
_entity_poly.entity_id
_entity_poly.type
_entity_poly.pdbx_seq_one_letter_code
_entity_poly.pdbx_strand_id
1 'polypeptide(L)'
;MDLPVNGGCDPNNLSMAGRRRLNGQSIVELTLIMPLVLATLYIPVDFGIAFFTAQMVQNATREAARIGASMNPFVAATVENEATKRLPGGKFVASNVSATLNGSSTSTCMRRVVVSVSGSYNLFWYRLLNLLIPGTVTDTSLPITRSTAMRYDSQALTNTGSCS
;
A
#
# COMPACT_ATOMS: atom_id res chain seq x y z
N MET A 1 -24.14 43.06 -79.01
CA MET A 1 -24.60 43.25 -77.61
C MET A 1 -24.64 41.87 -77.02
N ASP A 2 -23.52 41.42 -76.53
CA ASP A 2 -23.41 40.10 -75.90
C ASP A 2 -22.82 40.25 -74.49
N LEU A 3 -23.60 39.87 -73.52
CA LEU A 3 -23.19 39.85 -72.13
C LEU A 3 -22.56 38.49 -71.83
N PRO A 4 -21.40 38.39 -71.23
CA PRO A 4 -20.90 37.09 -70.71
C PRO A 4 -21.47 36.79 -69.29
N VAL A 5 -22.26 35.76 -69.23
CA VAL A 5 -22.57 35.05 -68.00
C VAL A 5 -21.53 33.98 -67.82
N ASN A 6 -20.79 34.01 -66.75
CA ASN A 6 -20.38 32.78 -66.01
C ASN A 6 -19.57 33.09 -64.73
N GLY A 7 -20.26 33.26 -63.65
CA GLY A 7 -19.69 33.12 -62.31
C GLY A 7 -19.97 31.70 -61.81
N GLY A 8 -19.15 30.74 -62.23
CA GLY A 8 -19.19 29.38 -61.70
C GLY A 8 -18.72 29.35 -60.26
N CYS A 9 -19.63 29.12 -59.31
CA CYS A 9 -19.30 28.75 -57.97
C CYS A 9 -18.71 27.34 -57.97
N ASP A 10 -17.43 27.22 -57.72
CA ASP A 10 -16.72 25.95 -57.62
C ASP A 10 -17.05 25.30 -56.28
N PRO A 11 -17.81 24.18 -56.24
CA PRO A 11 -18.22 23.56 -54.97
C PRO A 11 -17.08 22.89 -54.21
N ASN A 12 -15.89 22.81 -54.79
CA ASN A 12 -14.73 22.13 -54.21
C ASN A 12 -13.87 23.00 -53.31
N ASN A 13 -14.15 24.32 -53.19
CA ASN A 13 -13.28 25.23 -52.45
C ASN A 13 -13.73 25.54 -51.00
N LEU A 14 -14.86 24.94 -50.53
CA LEU A 14 -15.41 25.20 -49.20
C LEU A 14 -14.97 24.19 -48.12
N SER A 15 -14.19 23.18 -48.48
CA SER A 15 -13.94 22.09 -47.52
C SER A 15 -12.61 22.13 -46.74
N MET A 16 -11.70 23.08 -47.05
CA MET A 16 -10.36 23.06 -46.45
C MET A 16 -10.11 24.05 -45.31
N ALA A 17 -10.96 25.02 -45.09
CA ALA A 17 -10.72 26.05 -44.07
C ALA A 17 -11.22 25.67 -42.65
N GLY A 18 -12.14 24.72 -42.54
CA GLY A 18 -12.76 24.35 -41.26
C GLY A 18 -12.01 23.32 -40.42
N ARG A 19 -11.14 22.51 -41.03
CA ARG A 19 -10.51 21.36 -40.32
C ARG A 19 -9.30 21.70 -39.45
N ARG A 20 -8.67 22.86 -39.66
CA ARG A 20 -7.42 23.18 -38.94
C ARG A 20 -7.62 23.80 -37.55
N ARG A 21 -8.80 24.29 -37.20
CA ARG A 21 -9.06 24.90 -35.88
C ARG A 21 -9.48 23.92 -34.81
N LEU A 22 -9.99 22.75 -35.16
CA LEU A 22 -10.48 21.76 -34.20
C LEU A 22 -9.34 20.94 -33.53
N ASN A 23 -8.21 20.78 -34.20
CA ASN A 23 -7.12 19.97 -33.67
C ASN A 23 -6.37 20.61 -32.49
N GLY A 24 -6.32 21.95 -32.41
CA GLY A 24 -5.67 22.67 -31.31
C GLY A 24 -6.49 22.61 -30.00
N GLN A 25 -7.80 22.74 -30.10
CA GLN A 25 -8.70 22.75 -28.96
C GLN A 25 -8.73 21.38 -28.28
N SER A 26 -8.80 20.28 -29.05
CA SER A 26 -8.77 18.90 -28.50
C SER A 26 -7.48 18.59 -27.78
N ILE A 27 -6.34 19.12 -28.21
CA ILE A 27 -5.05 18.92 -27.54
C ILE A 27 -5.05 19.64 -26.18
N VAL A 28 -5.58 20.86 -26.13
CA VAL A 28 -5.67 21.63 -24.87
C VAL A 28 -6.60 20.95 -23.88
N GLU A 29 -7.77 20.46 -24.31
CA GLU A 29 -8.70 19.71 -23.49
C GLU A 29 -8.07 18.42 -22.96
N LEU A 30 -7.39 17.67 -23.84
CA LEU A 30 -6.69 16.43 -23.43
C LEU A 30 -5.60 16.72 -22.39
N THR A 31 -4.81 17.78 -22.60
CA THR A 31 -3.73 18.16 -21.67
C THR A 31 -4.27 18.54 -20.28
N LEU A 32 -5.47 19.10 -20.22
CA LEU A 32 -6.11 19.51 -18.96
C LEU A 32 -6.79 18.32 -18.26
N ILE A 33 -7.39 17.39 -19.01
CA ILE A 33 -8.07 16.22 -18.46
C ILE A 33 -7.08 15.12 -18.05
N MET A 34 -5.97 14.96 -18.79
CA MET A 34 -5.01 13.88 -18.58
C MET A 34 -4.47 13.79 -17.15
N PRO A 35 -4.01 14.88 -16.50
CA PRO A 35 -3.55 14.82 -15.13
C PRO A 35 -4.67 14.42 -14.14
N LEU A 36 -5.92 14.80 -14.39
CA LEU A 36 -7.04 14.41 -13.56
C LEU A 36 -7.32 12.90 -13.68
N VAL A 37 -7.31 12.37 -14.91
CA VAL A 37 -7.49 10.93 -15.17
C VAL A 37 -6.35 10.13 -14.54
N LEU A 38 -5.11 10.57 -14.70
CA LEU A 38 -3.96 9.92 -14.08
C LEU A 38 -4.07 9.92 -12.54
N ALA A 39 -4.51 11.02 -11.95
CA ALA A 39 -4.73 11.12 -10.51
C ALA A 39 -5.78 10.12 -10.01
N THR A 40 -6.92 10.04 -10.67
CA THR A 40 -8.02 9.12 -10.30
C THR A 40 -7.63 7.65 -10.43
N LEU A 41 -6.74 7.31 -11.36
CA LEU A 41 -6.22 5.95 -11.50
C LEU A 41 -5.10 5.64 -10.48
N TYR A 42 -4.25 6.61 -10.21
CA TYR A 42 -3.06 6.39 -9.38
C TYR A 42 -3.39 6.24 -7.89
N ILE A 43 -4.38 7.00 -7.39
CA ILE A 43 -4.79 6.94 -5.98
C ILE A 43 -5.20 5.52 -5.55
N PRO A 44 -6.16 4.85 -6.22
CA PRO A 44 -6.56 3.50 -5.82
C PRO A 44 -5.43 2.47 -5.96
N VAL A 45 -4.52 2.64 -6.92
CA VAL A 45 -3.35 1.75 -7.08
C VAL A 45 -2.40 1.88 -5.89
N ASP A 46 -2.08 3.09 -5.46
CA ASP A 46 -1.16 3.31 -4.33
C ASP A 46 -1.75 2.79 -3.01
N PHE A 47 -3.06 3.00 -2.78
CA PHE A 47 -3.76 2.40 -1.66
C PHE A 47 -3.85 0.87 -1.75
N GLY A 48 -4.04 0.32 -2.93
CA GLY A 48 -4.03 -1.12 -3.17
C GLY A 48 -2.70 -1.76 -2.78
N ILE A 49 -1.58 -1.12 -3.15
CA ILE A 49 -0.24 -1.58 -2.77
C ILE A 49 -0.02 -1.45 -1.25
N ALA A 50 -0.47 -0.36 -0.63
CA ALA A 50 -0.40 -0.18 0.83
C ALA A 50 -1.17 -1.28 1.56
N PHE A 51 -2.37 -1.61 1.10
CA PHE A 51 -3.19 -2.69 1.66
C PHE A 51 -2.53 -4.06 1.48
N PHE A 52 -1.99 -4.35 0.29
CA PHE A 52 -1.23 -5.57 0.04
C PHE A 52 -0.02 -5.68 0.98
N THR A 53 0.72 -4.59 1.17
CA THR A 53 1.84 -4.52 2.12
C THR A 53 1.39 -4.84 3.54
N ALA A 54 0.26 -4.31 3.99
CA ALA A 54 -0.31 -4.62 5.30
C ALA A 54 -0.65 -6.11 5.46
N GLN A 55 -1.12 -6.78 4.41
CA GLN A 55 -1.35 -8.23 4.42
C GLN A 55 -0.05 -9.03 4.48
N MET A 56 0.99 -8.59 3.79
CA MET A 56 2.31 -9.22 3.87
C MET A 56 2.89 -9.12 5.29
N VAL A 57 2.78 -7.96 5.94
CA VAL A 57 3.19 -7.76 7.34
C VAL A 57 2.39 -8.68 8.28
N GLN A 58 1.08 -8.82 8.05
CA GLN A 58 0.23 -9.74 8.82
C GLN A 58 0.67 -11.21 8.65
N ASN A 59 1.03 -11.63 7.44
CA ASN A 59 1.52 -12.98 7.20
C ASN A 59 2.89 -13.21 7.84
N ALA A 60 3.79 -12.22 7.81
CA ALA A 60 5.08 -12.28 8.47
C ALA A 60 4.93 -12.45 10.00
N THR A 61 4.01 -11.68 10.64
CA THR A 61 3.75 -11.81 12.07
C THR A 61 3.15 -13.17 12.44
N ARG A 62 2.27 -13.73 11.62
CA ARG A 62 1.66 -15.06 11.84
C ARG A 62 2.71 -16.16 11.77
N GLU A 63 3.56 -16.12 10.76
CA GLU A 63 4.59 -17.15 10.59
C GLU A 63 5.66 -17.07 11.69
N ALA A 64 6.09 -15.86 12.06
CA ALA A 64 7.00 -15.66 13.17
C ALA A 64 6.40 -16.14 14.52
N ALA A 65 5.12 -15.84 14.75
CA ALA A 65 4.41 -16.31 15.94
C ALA A 65 4.30 -17.85 15.97
N ARG A 66 4.10 -18.50 14.81
CA ARG A 66 4.08 -19.95 14.69
C ARG A 66 5.42 -20.58 15.04
N ILE A 67 6.52 -20.01 14.53
CA ILE A 67 7.88 -20.46 14.85
C ILE A 67 8.15 -20.26 16.34
N GLY A 68 7.83 -19.09 16.89
CA GLY A 68 7.99 -18.82 18.32
C GLY A 68 7.17 -19.75 19.23
N ALA A 69 5.97 -20.15 18.78
CA ALA A 69 5.09 -21.04 19.52
C ALA A 69 5.64 -22.47 19.62
N SER A 70 6.39 -22.93 18.63
CA SER A 70 7.01 -24.27 18.58
C SER A 70 8.43 -24.31 19.16
N MET A 71 9.02 -23.16 19.49
CA MET A 71 10.42 -23.05 19.94
C MET A 71 10.55 -23.39 21.42
N ASN A 72 11.54 -24.21 21.78
CA ASN A 72 11.86 -24.55 23.17
C ASN A 72 13.39 -24.51 23.40
N PRO A 73 13.92 -23.61 24.24
CA PRO A 73 13.24 -22.49 24.91
C PRO A 73 12.87 -21.38 23.96
N PHE A 74 11.90 -20.54 24.35
CA PHE A 74 11.50 -19.34 23.57
C PHE A 74 12.64 -18.32 23.58
N VAL A 75 13.06 -17.91 22.37
CA VAL A 75 14.10 -16.88 22.16
C VAL A 75 13.52 -15.75 21.34
N ALA A 76 13.19 -14.62 21.97
CA ALA A 76 12.55 -13.48 21.33
C ALA A 76 13.34 -12.97 20.11
N ALA A 77 14.65 -12.81 20.25
CA ALA A 77 15.52 -12.32 19.18
C ALA A 77 15.47 -13.18 17.90
N THR A 78 15.34 -14.49 18.03
CA THR A 78 15.20 -15.40 16.89
C THR A 78 13.88 -15.19 16.18
N VAL A 79 12.79 -15.02 16.92
CA VAL A 79 11.44 -14.79 16.39
C VAL A 79 11.36 -13.43 15.71
N GLU A 80 11.94 -12.38 16.30
CA GLU A 80 12.02 -11.04 15.72
C GLU A 80 12.83 -11.02 14.42
N ASN A 81 13.95 -11.76 14.39
CA ASN A 81 14.77 -11.88 13.20
C ASN A 81 14.02 -12.62 12.06
N GLU A 82 13.29 -13.68 12.39
CA GLU A 82 12.45 -14.38 11.42
C GLU A 82 11.28 -13.51 10.92
N ALA A 83 10.66 -12.72 11.80
CA ALA A 83 9.67 -11.73 11.38
C ALA A 83 10.29 -10.72 10.40
N THR A 84 11.44 -10.15 10.74
CA THR A 84 12.13 -9.14 9.95
C THR A 84 12.53 -9.63 8.57
N LYS A 85 13.02 -10.86 8.44
CA LYS A 85 13.37 -11.48 7.16
C LYS A 85 12.21 -11.61 6.19
N ARG A 86 10.99 -11.69 6.72
CA ARG A 86 9.75 -11.88 5.93
C ARG A 86 8.98 -10.59 5.68
N LEU A 87 9.44 -9.47 6.23
CA LEU A 87 8.81 -8.17 5.99
C LEU A 87 8.98 -7.75 4.53
N PRO A 88 7.97 -7.11 3.95
CA PRO A 88 8.08 -6.55 2.61
C PRO A 88 9.13 -5.43 2.61
N GLY A 89 10.04 -5.49 1.67
CA GLY A 89 10.99 -4.41 1.43
C GLY A 89 10.37 -3.26 0.63
N GLY A 90 11.18 -2.27 0.29
CA GLY A 90 10.81 -1.17 -0.58
C GLY A 90 10.19 0.02 0.15
N LYS A 91 8.90 0.28 -0.06
CA LYS A 91 8.21 1.46 0.52
C LYS A 91 7.80 1.31 1.98
N PHE A 92 7.85 0.08 2.51
CA PHE A 92 7.57 -0.19 3.92
C PHE A 92 8.85 -0.10 4.75
N VAL A 93 8.81 0.70 5.80
CA VAL A 93 9.91 0.84 6.76
C VAL A 93 9.39 0.38 8.11
N ALA A 94 9.92 -0.75 8.60
CA ALA A 94 9.62 -1.23 9.94
C ALA A 94 10.27 -0.30 10.99
N SER A 95 9.47 0.17 11.93
CA SER A 95 9.94 0.99 13.05
C SER A 95 10.19 0.16 14.31
N ASN A 96 9.39 -0.89 14.51
CA ASN A 96 9.53 -1.77 15.67
C ASN A 96 9.05 -3.18 15.32
N VAL A 97 9.83 -4.17 15.70
CA VAL A 97 9.48 -5.59 15.66
C VAL A 97 9.72 -6.13 17.06
N SER A 98 8.69 -6.69 17.67
CA SER A 98 8.80 -7.24 19.04
C SER A 98 8.12 -8.58 19.12
N ALA A 99 8.76 -9.50 19.83
CA ALA A 99 8.23 -10.81 20.15
C ALA A 99 8.27 -11.01 21.67
N THR A 100 7.12 -11.28 22.27
CA THR A 100 6.98 -11.47 23.70
C THR A 100 6.25 -12.77 24.02
N LEU A 101 6.70 -13.44 25.08
CA LEU A 101 6.00 -14.57 25.65
C LEU A 101 5.16 -14.05 26.82
N ASN A 102 3.86 -13.90 26.61
CA ASN A 102 2.91 -13.47 27.62
C ASN A 102 2.31 -14.68 28.37
N GLY A 103 2.15 -14.53 29.65
CA GLY A 103 1.58 -15.54 30.56
C GLY A 103 2.46 -15.75 31.77
N SER A 104 1.84 -15.97 32.94
CA SER A 104 2.56 -16.23 34.17
C SER A 104 3.28 -17.58 34.08
N SER A 105 4.51 -17.63 34.59
CA SER A 105 5.25 -18.90 34.76
C SER A 105 4.56 -19.87 35.70
N THR A 106 3.62 -19.36 36.51
CA THR A 106 2.87 -20.12 37.51
C THR A 106 1.53 -20.65 36.98
N SER A 107 0.92 -20.02 35.95
CA SER A 107 -0.29 -20.54 35.31
C SER A 107 0.06 -21.09 33.92
N THR A 108 0.30 -22.37 33.86
CA THR A 108 0.73 -23.15 32.70
C THR A 108 -0.30 -23.13 31.54
N CYS A 109 -1.51 -22.65 31.80
CA CYS A 109 -2.64 -22.89 30.92
C CYS A 109 -2.80 -21.93 29.74
N MET A 110 -2.13 -20.79 29.73
CA MET A 110 -2.38 -19.78 28.68
C MET A 110 -1.14 -18.98 28.26
N ARG A 111 0.02 -19.59 28.19
CA ARG A 111 1.17 -18.88 27.62
C ARG A 111 0.94 -18.64 26.13
N ARG A 112 1.16 -17.41 25.72
CA ARG A 112 0.98 -16.99 24.30
C ARG A 112 2.22 -16.26 23.84
N VAL A 113 2.68 -16.61 22.65
CA VAL A 113 3.67 -15.83 21.93
C VAL A 113 2.91 -14.73 21.18
N VAL A 114 3.26 -13.48 21.47
CA VAL A 114 2.72 -12.30 20.80
C VAL A 114 3.84 -11.69 19.99
N VAL A 115 3.64 -11.62 18.68
CA VAL A 115 4.54 -10.93 17.75
C VAL A 115 3.83 -9.71 17.22
N SER A 116 4.43 -8.54 17.40
CA SER A 116 3.93 -7.28 16.85
C SER A 116 4.97 -6.60 15.97
N VAL A 117 4.50 -6.11 14.85
CA VAL A 117 5.29 -5.33 13.89
C VAL A 117 4.57 -4.01 13.67
N SER A 118 5.29 -2.92 13.85
CA SER A 118 4.86 -1.58 13.49
C SER A 118 5.85 -0.97 12.50
N GLY A 119 5.33 -0.19 11.58
CA GLY A 119 6.10 0.48 10.57
C GLY A 119 5.26 1.50 9.82
N SER A 120 5.85 2.11 8.82
CA SER A 120 5.19 3.09 7.97
C SER A 120 5.36 2.74 6.50
N TYR A 121 4.30 2.97 5.73
CA TYR A 121 4.30 2.86 4.28
C TYR A 121 4.28 4.25 3.66
N ASN A 122 5.26 4.56 2.82
CA ASN A 122 5.35 5.86 2.15
C ASN A 122 4.49 5.87 0.89
N LEU A 123 3.41 6.65 0.91
CA LEU A 123 2.50 6.84 -0.22
C LEU A 123 3.15 7.77 -1.27
N PHE A 124 3.17 7.32 -2.51
CA PHE A 124 3.75 8.09 -3.62
C PHE A 124 2.88 9.30 -3.97
N TRP A 125 1.56 9.16 -3.90
CA TRP A 125 0.62 10.22 -4.24
C TRP A 125 0.81 11.47 -3.39
N TYR A 126 1.02 11.33 -2.10
CA TYR A 126 1.26 12.47 -1.22
C TYR A 126 2.57 13.21 -1.54
N ARG A 127 3.60 12.50 -1.99
CA ARG A 127 4.84 13.13 -2.48
C ARG A 127 4.60 13.96 -3.73
N LEU A 128 3.80 13.46 -4.66
CA LEU A 128 3.44 14.16 -5.88
C LEU A 128 2.58 15.40 -5.57
N LEU A 129 1.61 15.26 -4.67
CA LEU A 129 0.76 16.36 -4.23
C LEU A 129 1.58 17.47 -3.55
N ASN A 130 2.54 17.11 -2.71
CA ASN A 130 3.41 18.06 -2.03
C ASN A 130 4.39 18.76 -2.99
N LEU A 131 4.72 18.13 -4.12
CA LEU A 131 5.50 18.75 -5.19
C LEU A 131 4.67 19.79 -5.95
N LEU A 132 3.37 19.55 -6.18
CA LEU A 132 2.47 20.47 -6.87
C LEU A 132 2.02 21.63 -5.97
N ILE A 133 1.73 21.36 -4.70
CA ILE A 133 1.25 22.32 -3.72
C ILE A 133 2.07 22.18 -2.44
N PRO A 134 3.23 22.86 -2.36
CA PRO A 134 4.10 22.77 -1.21
C PRO A 134 3.39 23.16 0.10
N GLY A 135 3.55 22.34 1.15
CA GLY A 135 3.01 22.63 2.48
C GLY A 135 1.60 22.11 2.77
N THR A 136 0.94 21.42 1.84
CA THR A 136 -0.41 20.88 2.06
C THR A 136 -0.42 19.56 2.82
N VAL A 137 0.66 18.79 2.79
CA VAL A 137 0.74 17.48 3.44
C VAL A 137 2.02 17.38 4.25
N THR A 138 1.88 17.32 5.57
CA THR A 138 3.00 17.16 6.50
C THR A 138 3.44 15.70 6.65
N ASP A 139 2.49 14.76 6.61
CA ASP A 139 2.75 13.32 6.74
C ASP A 139 2.39 12.57 5.46
N THR A 140 3.43 12.02 4.82
CA THR A 140 3.30 11.22 3.59
C THR A 140 3.29 9.72 3.88
N SER A 141 3.24 9.32 5.15
CA SER A 141 3.36 7.94 5.58
C SER A 141 2.08 7.40 6.22
N LEU A 142 1.68 6.20 5.82
CA LEU A 142 0.58 5.47 6.43
C LEU A 142 1.13 4.52 7.49
N PRO A 143 0.77 4.68 8.78
CA PRO A 143 1.21 3.75 9.82
C PRO A 143 0.53 2.39 9.65
N ILE A 144 1.31 1.33 9.68
CA ILE A 144 0.85 -0.05 9.63
C ILE A 144 1.32 -0.76 10.89
N THR A 145 0.38 -1.18 11.73
CA THR A 145 0.67 -2.00 12.91
C THR A 145 -0.12 -3.29 12.81
N ARG A 146 0.57 -4.41 12.98
CA ARG A 146 -0.03 -5.75 13.00
C ARG A 146 0.53 -6.55 14.15
N SER A 147 -0.36 -7.27 14.85
CA SER A 147 0.02 -8.17 15.92
C SER A 147 -0.67 -9.52 15.76
N THR A 148 0.01 -10.56 16.15
CA THR A 148 -0.52 -11.92 16.15
C THR A 148 -0.14 -12.61 17.44
N ALA A 149 -1.12 -13.25 18.07
CA ALA A 149 -0.92 -14.06 19.28
C ALA A 149 -1.17 -15.52 18.95
N MET A 150 -0.23 -16.41 19.32
CA MET A 150 -0.37 -17.85 19.20
C MET A 150 -0.13 -18.52 20.54
N ARG A 151 -0.81 -19.64 20.78
CA ARG A 151 -0.58 -20.44 21.97
C ARG A 151 0.82 -21.03 21.93
N TYR A 152 1.55 -20.94 23.04
CA TYR A 152 2.86 -21.56 23.19
C TYR A 152 2.70 -23.05 23.42
N ASP A 153 3.18 -23.88 22.53
CA ASP A 153 2.91 -25.32 22.51
C ASP A 153 3.97 -26.12 23.25
N SER A 154 5.17 -25.56 23.41
CA SER A 154 6.30 -26.24 24.07
C SER A 154 6.22 -26.22 25.62
N GLN A 155 5.02 -26.29 26.19
CA GLN A 155 4.88 -26.46 27.62
C GLN A 155 5.05 -27.93 27.97
N ALA A 156 6.06 -28.23 28.78
CA ALA A 156 6.10 -29.51 29.46
C ALA A 156 4.79 -29.72 30.21
N LEU A 157 4.05 -30.73 29.85
CA LEU A 157 2.79 -31.15 30.49
C LEU A 157 3.06 -31.69 31.91
N THR A 158 3.88 -30.99 32.70
CA THR A 158 4.25 -31.40 34.04
C THR A 158 3.28 -30.95 35.13
N ASN A 159 2.10 -30.42 34.71
CA ASN A 159 1.17 -29.93 35.71
C ASN A 159 -0.24 -30.50 35.56
N THR A 160 -0.62 -31.31 36.52
CA THR A 160 -1.94 -31.84 36.79
C THR A 160 -2.94 -30.80 37.34
N GLY A 161 -2.66 -29.51 37.17
CA GLY A 161 -3.56 -28.42 37.51
C GLY A 161 -4.65 -28.26 36.47
N SER A 162 -5.90 -28.46 36.85
CA SER A 162 -7.03 -28.14 35.98
C SER A 162 -7.05 -26.66 35.66
N CYS A 163 -7.01 -26.33 34.36
CA CYS A 163 -7.30 -24.99 33.88
C CYS A 163 -8.82 -24.77 33.94
N SER A 164 -9.32 -24.06 34.94
CA SER A 164 -10.70 -23.59 35.05
C SER A 164 -10.80 -22.14 34.59
#